data_d36741934bebf48fd0f90c4c404ae072
#
_entry.id   d36741934bebf48fd0f90c4c404ae072
#
_cell.length_a   1.000
_cell.length_b   1.000
_cell.length_c   1.000
_cell.angle_alpha   90.00
_cell.angle_beta   90.00
_cell.angle_gamma   90.00
#
_symmetry.space_group_name_H-M   'P 1'
#
loop_
_entity.id
_entity.type
_entity.pdbx_description
1 polymer ?
#
loop_
_entity_poly.entity_id
_entity_poly.type
_entity_poly.pdbx_seq_one_letter_code
_entity_poly.pdbx_strand_id
1 'polypeptide(L)'
;MSKFSLLSWIKGKFHASARIGAAMTAVFIAAVVALNVVIYGLATQFGWYFYTGEHYEHTIGHATDTYLSEVADRGEVRILFCNSADALEADTVYNLVWQTAKQYAERYSFLKIENINIYTSPERVKPYKYQREADGSYTVDPEEGGLVKINDISTSSVIFVSDTDFAVLTMESFFVLDTNKIITAYSGEEVTAAMIRRVLTTERPIAYFTTKHGETYSAAFNRRLLFAGYNAQEIDLWRETPEVGDGNILVISNPRYDLDRGDASAGVRGELDRMEEFLSAGGSVYVMLDPLL
;
A
#
# COMPACT_ATOMS: atom_id res chain seq x y z
N MET A 1 2.32 -86.02 31.55
CA MET A 1 3.34 -84.97 31.50
C MET A 1 2.88 -83.89 30.56
N SER A 2 2.61 -82.72 31.09
CA SER A 2 1.93 -81.59 30.46
C SER A 2 2.87 -80.94 29.43
N LYS A 3 2.47 -80.95 28.15
CA LYS A 3 3.02 -80.06 27.13
C LYS A 3 2.52 -78.63 27.42
N PHE A 4 3.08 -77.98 28.42
CA PHE A 4 2.87 -76.56 28.62
C PHE A 4 3.67 -75.83 27.52
N SER A 5 2.92 -75.35 26.60
CA SER A 5 3.39 -74.92 25.30
C SER A 5 4.21 -73.65 25.42
N LEU A 6 5.46 -73.75 25.02
CA LEU A 6 6.39 -72.62 24.78
C LEU A 6 5.70 -71.49 23.96
N LEU A 7 4.81 -71.88 23.08
CA LEU A 7 4.00 -70.99 22.24
C LEU A 7 3.04 -70.07 23.04
N SER A 8 2.46 -70.53 24.16
CA SER A 8 1.56 -69.68 24.99
C SER A 8 2.36 -68.62 25.76
N TRP A 9 3.59 -68.97 26.21
CA TRP A 9 4.47 -68.03 26.87
C TRP A 9 5.02 -66.97 25.94
N ILE A 10 5.41 -67.33 24.70
CA ILE A 10 5.84 -66.42 23.66
C ILE A 10 4.72 -65.48 23.25
N LYS A 11 3.50 -65.99 23.00
CA LYS A 11 2.32 -65.15 22.69
C LYS A 11 2.00 -64.15 23.80
N GLY A 12 2.12 -64.56 25.07
CA GLY A 12 1.90 -63.63 26.21
C GLY A 12 2.88 -62.47 26.24
N LYS A 13 4.19 -62.76 25.98
CA LYS A 13 5.22 -61.71 25.92
C LYS A 13 5.02 -60.78 24.70
N PHE A 14 4.68 -61.30 23.55
CA PHE A 14 4.42 -60.48 22.36
C PHE A 14 3.21 -59.57 22.55
N HIS A 15 2.13 -60.04 23.20
CA HIS A 15 0.98 -59.19 23.51
C HIS A 15 1.30 -58.13 24.58
N ALA A 16 2.16 -58.43 25.56
CA ALA A 16 2.59 -57.46 26.55
C ALA A 16 3.44 -56.37 25.93
N SER A 17 4.41 -56.72 25.06
CA SER A 17 5.26 -55.80 24.35
C SER A 17 4.45 -54.92 23.34
N ALA A 18 3.45 -55.49 22.65
CA ALA A 18 2.59 -54.75 21.75
C ALA A 18 1.71 -53.73 22.50
N ARG A 19 1.20 -54.07 23.68
CA ARG A 19 0.41 -53.14 24.53
C ARG A 19 1.30 -52.00 25.06
N ILE A 20 2.53 -52.31 25.49
CA ILE A 20 3.49 -51.29 25.93
C ILE A 20 3.86 -50.37 24.77
N GLY A 21 4.13 -50.93 23.58
CA GLY A 21 4.39 -50.15 22.39
C GLY A 21 3.21 -49.20 22.00
N ALA A 22 1.98 -49.75 22.01
CA ALA A 22 0.79 -48.93 21.74
C ALA A 22 0.59 -47.81 22.78
N ALA A 23 0.81 -48.11 24.06
CA ALA A 23 0.73 -47.08 25.12
C ALA A 23 1.81 -46.00 24.96
N MET A 24 3.05 -46.36 24.64
CA MET A 24 4.13 -45.39 24.37
C MET A 24 3.82 -44.53 23.14
N THR A 25 3.29 -45.11 22.06
CA THR A 25 2.88 -44.38 20.88
C THR A 25 1.74 -43.37 21.20
N ALA A 26 0.76 -43.78 21.99
CA ALA A 26 -0.36 -42.92 22.42
C ALA A 26 0.16 -41.74 23.28
N VAL A 27 1.09 -41.99 24.21
CA VAL A 27 1.74 -40.96 25.02
C VAL A 27 2.55 -39.99 24.14
N PHE A 28 3.28 -40.51 23.17
CA PHE A 28 4.05 -39.67 22.23
C PHE A 28 3.14 -38.78 21.40
N ILE A 29 2.05 -39.32 20.83
CA ILE A 29 1.06 -38.56 20.09
C ILE A 29 0.44 -37.48 20.97
N ALA A 30 0.04 -37.82 22.21
CA ALA A 30 -0.51 -36.86 23.15
C ALA A 30 0.47 -35.73 23.50
N ALA A 31 1.74 -36.05 23.66
CA ALA A 31 2.82 -35.08 23.92
C ALA A 31 3.02 -34.13 22.71
N VAL A 32 3.01 -34.68 21.48
CA VAL A 32 3.12 -33.87 20.26
C VAL A 32 1.92 -32.93 20.13
N VAL A 33 0.71 -33.42 20.36
CA VAL A 33 -0.52 -32.58 20.31
C VAL A 33 -0.45 -31.47 21.38
N ALA A 34 -0.08 -31.82 22.62
CA ALA A 34 0.05 -30.84 23.70
C ALA A 34 1.11 -29.77 23.38
N LEU A 35 2.27 -30.20 22.83
CA LEU A 35 3.32 -29.27 22.40
C LEU A 35 2.82 -28.32 21.30
N ASN A 36 2.12 -28.84 20.30
CA ASN A 36 1.54 -28.00 19.24
C ASN A 36 0.53 -26.98 19.78
N VAL A 37 -0.32 -27.36 20.72
CA VAL A 37 -1.29 -26.45 21.36
C VAL A 37 -0.54 -25.34 22.14
N VAL A 38 0.51 -25.69 22.87
CA VAL A 38 1.33 -24.71 23.60
C VAL A 38 2.06 -23.77 22.63
N ILE A 39 2.70 -24.32 21.59
CA ILE A 39 3.39 -23.50 20.58
C ILE A 39 2.40 -22.58 19.86
N TYR A 40 1.23 -23.07 19.48
CA TYR A 40 0.19 -22.26 18.87
C TYR A 40 -0.30 -21.14 19.80
N GLY A 41 -0.53 -21.44 21.08
CA GLY A 41 -0.92 -20.45 22.08
C GLY A 41 0.17 -19.38 22.29
N LEU A 42 1.43 -19.78 22.35
CA LEU A 42 2.56 -18.84 22.46
C LEU A 42 2.75 -18.02 21.17
N ALA A 43 2.62 -18.65 20.00
CA ALA A 43 2.72 -17.97 18.72
C ALA A 43 1.65 -16.88 18.57
N THR A 44 0.41 -17.18 18.95
CA THR A 44 -0.70 -16.20 18.91
C THR A 44 -0.54 -15.08 19.95
N GLN A 45 -0.05 -15.40 21.16
CA GLN A 45 0.13 -14.44 22.25
C GLN A 45 1.33 -13.52 22.04
N PHE A 46 2.42 -14.03 21.46
CA PHE A 46 3.68 -13.31 21.28
C PHE A 46 3.98 -12.95 19.82
N GLY A 47 3.04 -13.20 18.90
CA GLY A 47 3.23 -12.90 17.48
C GLY A 47 4.36 -13.71 16.80
N TRP A 48 4.68 -14.90 17.32
CA TRP A 48 5.72 -15.74 16.76
C TRP A 48 5.22 -16.50 15.53
N TYR A 49 5.30 -15.86 14.37
CA TYR A 49 4.99 -16.49 13.10
C TYR A 49 6.28 -16.88 12.38
N PHE A 50 6.50 -18.18 12.20
CA PHE A 50 7.56 -18.69 11.35
C PHE A 50 6.99 -18.93 9.96
N TYR A 51 7.32 -18.05 9.03
CA TYR A 51 6.95 -18.22 7.63
C TYR A 51 7.87 -19.27 7.00
N THR A 52 7.30 -20.40 6.61
CA THR A 52 8.04 -21.52 5.98
C THR A 52 7.90 -21.56 4.45
N GLY A 53 7.27 -20.53 3.85
CA GLY A 53 7.12 -20.41 2.40
C GLY A 53 8.32 -19.77 1.72
N GLU A 54 8.65 -20.19 0.53
CA GLU A 54 9.68 -19.58 -0.33
C GLU A 54 9.36 -18.16 -0.79
N HIS A 55 8.14 -17.68 -0.52
CA HIS A 55 7.70 -16.33 -0.83
C HIS A 55 7.54 -15.53 0.45
N TYR A 56 8.39 -14.53 0.61
CA TYR A 56 8.32 -13.50 1.65
C TYR A 56 7.17 -12.52 1.40
N GLU A 57 5.98 -13.04 1.10
CA GLU A 57 4.82 -12.22 0.65
C GLU A 57 4.32 -11.21 1.70
N HIS A 58 4.81 -11.30 2.94
CA HIS A 58 4.36 -10.43 4.03
C HIS A 58 5.52 -9.83 4.87
N THR A 59 6.75 -9.87 4.37
CA THR A 59 7.88 -9.21 5.03
C THR A 59 8.32 -7.99 4.24
N ILE A 60 8.64 -6.90 4.96
CA ILE A 60 9.16 -5.69 4.33
C ILE A 60 10.49 -6.01 3.65
N GLY A 61 10.55 -5.80 2.34
CA GLY A 61 11.70 -6.10 1.51
C GLY A 61 12.84 -5.09 1.66
N HIS A 62 14.04 -5.51 1.28
CA HIS A 62 15.22 -4.63 1.33
C HIS A 62 15.08 -3.36 0.44
N ALA A 63 14.35 -3.47 -0.67
CA ALA A 63 14.06 -2.32 -1.53
C ALA A 63 13.27 -1.23 -0.79
N THR A 64 12.30 -1.64 0.03
CA THR A 64 11.52 -0.73 0.88
C THR A 64 12.38 -0.07 1.96
N ASP A 65 13.32 -0.81 2.56
CA ASP A 65 14.26 -0.24 3.54
C ASP A 65 15.10 0.88 2.90
N THR A 66 15.66 0.63 1.72
CA THR A 66 16.44 1.63 0.99
C THR A 66 15.59 2.85 0.65
N TYR A 67 14.36 2.62 0.15
CA TYR A 67 13.42 3.68 -0.23
C TYR A 67 13.00 4.56 0.94
N LEU A 68 12.75 3.97 2.11
CA LEU A 68 12.33 4.71 3.31
C LEU A 68 13.52 5.34 4.07
N SER A 69 14.73 4.79 3.94
CA SER A 69 15.91 5.38 4.58
C SER A 69 16.19 6.81 4.15
N GLU A 70 15.81 7.19 2.92
CA GLU A 70 15.97 8.55 2.39
C GLU A 70 15.06 9.59 3.07
N VAL A 71 14.00 9.15 3.75
CA VAL A 71 13.00 10.03 4.38
C VAL A 71 12.85 9.82 5.89
N ALA A 72 13.55 8.85 6.47
CA ALA A 72 13.42 8.47 7.87
C ALA A 72 13.71 9.63 8.86
N ASP A 73 14.61 10.53 8.50
CA ASP A 73 15.02 11.67 9.33
C ASP A 73 14.13 12.92 9.13
N ARG A 74 13.12 12.84 8.25
CA ARG A 74 12.28 14.00 7.91
C ARG A 74 11.13 14.24 8.87
N GLY A 75 10.82 13.31 9.77
CA GLY A 75 9.78 13.47 10.79
C GLY A 75 9.05 12.18 11.15
N GLU A 76 8.12 12.28 12.08
CA GLU A 76 7.25 11.18 12.48
C GLU A 76 6.04 11.07 11.53
N VAL A 77 5.63 9.83 11.22
CA VAL A 77 4.39 9.56 10.50
C VAL A 77 3.44 8.75 11.39
N ARG A 78 2.22 9.21 11.50
CA ARG A 78 1.12 8.49 12.15
C ARG A 78 0.22 7.87 11.09
N ILE A 79 -0.03 6.57 11.23
CA ILE A 79 -0.96 5.82 10.40
C ILE A 79 -2.24 5.63 11.21
N LEU A 80 -3.29 6.37 10.84
CA LEU A 80 -4.56 6.39 11.56
C LEU A 80 -5.55 5.46 10.85
N PHE A 81 -5.97 4.40 11.51
CA PHE A 81 -7.04 3.53 11.05
C PHE A 81 -8.38 4.03 11.60
N CYS A 82 -9.34 4.28 10.71
CA CYS A 82 -10.67 4.75 11.07
C CYS A 82 -11.60 3.64 11.58
N ASN A 83 -11.02 2.58 12.13
CA ASN A 83 -11.72 1.42 12.69
C ASN A 83 -11.01 0.94 13.97
N SER A 84 -11.67 0.07 14.76
CA SER A 84 -11.05 -0.54 15.93
C SER A 84 -10.06 -1.64 15.52
N ALA A 85 -9.04 -1.88 16.35
CA ALA A 85 -8.09 -2.96 16.13
C ALA A 85 -8.80 -4.33 16.06
N ASP A 86 -9.74 -4.60 16.97
CA ASP A 86 -10.49 -5.86 17.00
C ASP A 86 -11.28 -6.10 15.70
N ALA A 87 -11.90 -5.03 15.15
CA ALA A 87 -12.64 -5.15 13.89
C ALA A 87 -11.70 -5.41 12.70
N LEU A 88 -10.51 -4.80 12.69
CA LEU A 88 -9.51 -5.03 11.66
C LEU A 88 -8.90 -6.44 11.74
N GLU A 89 -8.66 -6.94 12.94
CA GLU A 89 -8.13 -8.29 13.15
C GLU A 89 -9.15 -9.38 12.82
N ALA A 90 -10.44 -9.11 13.01
CA ALA A 90 -11.52 -10.04 12.66
C ALA A 90 -11.84 -10.07 11.16
N ASP A 91 -11.46 -9.05 10.40
CA ASP A 91 -11.71 -8.99 8.96
C ASP A 91 -10.68 -9.81 8.18
N THR A 92 -11.14 -10.67 7.29
CA THR A 92 -10.25 -11.59 6.54
C THR A 92 -9.35 -10.87 5.54
N VAL A 93 -9.81 -9.76 4.98
CA VAL A 93 -9.12 -9.01 3.90
C VAL A 93 -8.36 -7.82 4.49
N TYR A 94 -9.03 -7.00 5.28
CA TYR A 94 -8.43 -5.78 5.83
C TYR A 94 -7.40 -6.05 6.93
N ASN A 95 -7.44 -7.24 7.53
CA ASN A 95 -6.39 -7.70 8.44
C ASN A 95 -5.00 -7.67 7.78
N LEU A 96 -4.88 -7.93 6.46
CA LEU A 96 -3.60 -7.83 5.75
C LEU A 96 -3.03 -6.41 5.83
N VAL A 97 -3.85 -5.39 5.62
CA VAL A 97 -3.44 -3.98 5.71
C VAL A 97 -3.00 -3.63 7.14
N TRP A 98 -3.77 -4.09 8.12
CA TRP A 98 -3.48 -3.90 9.53
C TRP A 98 -2.16 -4.55 9.96
N GLN A 99 -1.91 -5.81 9.56
CA GLN A 99 -0.66 -6.51 9.86
C GLN A 99 0.54 -5.86 9.17
N THR A 100 0.39 -5.42 7.91
CA THR A 100 1.43 -4.68 7.21
C THR A 100 1.80 -3.40 7.97
N ALA A 101 0.82 -2.61 8.38
CA ALA A 101 1.09 -1.38 9.15
C ALA A 101 1.81 -1.70 10.48
N LYS A 102 1.40 -2.76 11.19
CA LYS A 102 2.09 -3.20 12.43
C LYS A 102 3.55 -3.55 12.18
N GLN A 103 3.85 -4.30 11.13
CA GLN A 103 5.23 -4.64 10.76
C GLN A 103 6.06 -3.38 10.48
N TYR A 104 5.49 -2.40 9.79
CA TYR A 104 6.14 -1.11 9.54
C TYR A 104 6.42 -0.36 10.84
N ALA A 105 5.47 -0.25 11.75
CA ALA A 105 5.65 0.44 13.02
C ALA A 105 6.63 -0.29 13.98
N GLU A 106 6.72 -1.61 13.89
CA GLU A 106 7.72 -2.39 14.63
C GLU A 106 9.14 -2.19 14.06
N ARG A 107 9.25 -2.05 12.74
CA ARG A 107 10.54 -1.92 12.06
C ARG A 107 11.10 -0.51 12.08
N TYR A 108 10.23 0.52 11.94
CA TYR A 108 10.65 1.91 11.81
C TYR A 108 10.14 2.73 12.99
N SER A 109 11.04 3.21 13.84
CA SER A 109 10.72 3.93 15.07
C SER A 109 10.00 5.27 14.85
N PHE A 110 10.12 5.85 13.65
CA PHE A 110 9.44 7.10 13.27
C PHE A 110 7.97 6.88 12.85
N LEU A 111 7.50 5.63 12.80
CA LEU A 111 6.11 5.31 12.48
C LEU A 111 5.30 4.99 13.74
N LYS A 112 4.08 5.51 13.80
CA LYS A 112 3.12 5.23 14.86
C LYS A 112 1.80 4.81 14.26
N ILE A 113 1.11 3.89 14.94
CA ILE A 113 -0.23 3.46 14.55
C ILE A 113 -1.24 3.91 15.59
N GLU A 114 -2.36 4.44 15.13
CA GLU A 114 -3.48 4.80 15.98
C GLU A 114 -4.80 4.29 15.38
N ASN A 115 -5.72 3.89 16.26
CA ASN A 115 -7.09 3.57 15.89
C ASN A 115 -8.01 4.72 16.28
N ILE A 116 -8.89 5.12 15.38
CA ILE A 116 -9.88 6.17 15.61
C ILE A 116 -11.27 5.59 15.37
N ASN A 117 -12.11 5.65 16.39
CA ASN A 117 -13.53 5.40 16.18
C ASN A 117 -14.18 6.70 15.69
N ILE A 118 -14.50 6.75 14.39
CA ILE A 118 -15.05 7.95 13.75
C ILE A 118 -16.45 8.33 14.22
N TYR A 119 -17.17 7.40 14.84
CA TYR A 119 -18.52 7.67 15.39
C TYR A 119 -18.46 8.30 16.77
N THR A 120 -17.49 7.91 17.60
CA THR A 120 -17.33 8.46 18.96
C THR A 120 -16.38 9.65 19.02
N SER A 121 -15.50 9.80 18.03
CA SER A 121 -14.47 10.85 17.98
C SER A 121 -14.37 11.47 16.59
N PRO A 122 -15.47 12.00 16.00
CA PRO A 122 -15.49 12.56 14.66
C PRO A 122 -14.56 13.77 14.50
N GLU A 123 -14.30 14.53 15.57
CA GLU A 123 -13.41 15.69 15.56
C GLU A 123 -11.97 15.33 15.22
N ARG A 124 -11.54 14.10 15.53
CA ARG A 124 -10.16 13.64 15.21
C ARG A 124 -9.92 13.47 13.72
N VAL A 125 -10.95 13.19 12.93
CA VAL A 125 -10.85 13.01 11.48
C VAL A 125 -11.30 14.25 10.69
N LYS A 126 -11.91 15.22 11.35
CA LYS A 126 -12.39 16.46 10.72
C LYS A 126 -11.31 17.22 9.94
N PRO A 127 -10.04 17.36 10.44
CA PRO A 127 -8.98 18.03 9.70
C PRO A 127 -8.61 17.38 8.37
N TYR A 128 -8.87 16.10 8.21
CA TYR A 128 -8.57 15.31 7.01
C TYR A 128 -9.77 15.20 6.06
N LYS A 129 -10.96 15.56 6.55
CA LYS A 129 -12.22 15.47 5.82
C LYS A 129 -12.59 16.75 5.12
N TYR A 130 -12.28 17.90 5.71
CA TYR A 130 -12.70 19.20 5.24
C TYR A 130 -11.52 20.12 4.95
N GLN A 131 -11.70 20.99 3.94
CA GLN A 131 -10.70 22.00 3.59
C GLN A 131 -10.49 22.99 4.73
N ARG A 132 -9.21 23.32 4.98
CA ARG A 132 -8.83 24.33 5.99
C ARG A 132 -8.16 25.52 5.33
N GLU A 133 -8.45 26.68 5.87
CA GLU A 133 -7.78 27.95 5.55
C GLU A 133 -6.44 28.06 6.30
N ALA A 134 -5.62 29.00 5.88
CA ALA A 134 -4.31 29.25 6.52
C ALA A 134 -4.41 29.64 8.00
N ASP A 135 -5.50 30.24 8.42
CA ASP A 135 -5.79 30.62 9.83
C ASP A 135 -6.30 29.44 10.69
N GLY A 136 -6.47 28.27 10.06
CA GLY A 136 -6.95 27.04 10.73
C GLY A 136 -8.48 26.89 10.76
N SER A 137 -9.24 27.87 10.27
CA SER A 137 -10.68 27.74 10.09
C SER A 137 -11.02 26.75 8.98
N TYR A 138 -12.27 26.32 8.91
CA TYR A 138 -12.73 25.45 7.82
C TYR A 138 -13.42 26.26 6.74
N THR A 139 -13.09 25.99 5.48
CA THR A 139 -13.71 26.63 4.33
C THR A 139 -15.20 26.28 4.26
N VAL A 140 -16.05 27.29 4.11
CA VAL A 140 -17.51 27.13 3.97
C VAL A 140 -17.85 27.25 2.50
N ASP A 141 -18.65 26.32 1.99
CA ASP A 141 -19.19 26.39 0.64
C ASP A 141 -20.17 27.57 0.53
N PRO A 142 -19.92 28.54 -0.35
CA PRO A 142 -20.78 29.72 -0.47
C PRO A 142 -22.16 29.42 -1.04
N GLU A 143 -22.33 28.29 -1.76
CA GLU A 143 -23.61 27.95 -2.41
C GLU A 143 -24.44 27.01 -1.52
N GLU A 144 -23.83 26.02 -0.90
CA GLU A 144 -24.51 25.01 -0.06
C GLU A 144 -24.51 25.36 1.42
N GLY A 145 -23.67 26.29 1.86
CA GLY A 145 -23.55 26.70 3.28
C GLY A 145 -22.96 25.66 4.22
N GLY A 146 -22.44 24.56 3.66
CA GLY A 146 -21.74 23.49 4.37
C GLY A 146 -20.22 23.64 4.35
N LEU A 147 -19.50 22.77 5.06
CA LEU A 147 -18.04 22.73 4.99
C LEU A 147 -17.59 22.07 3.67
N VAL A 148 -16.61 22.68 2.99
CA VAL A 148 -16.02 22.13 1.76
C VAL A 148 -15.32 20.82 2.09
N LYS A 149 -15.83 19.73 1.52
CA LYS A 149 -15.34 18.38 1.74
C LYS A 149 -14.23 18.06 0.74
N ILE A 150 -13.09 17.59 1.24
CA ILE A 150 -11.94 17.20 0.40
C ILE A 150 -11.75 15.68 0.36
N ASN A 151 -12.18 14.94 1.38
CA ASN A 151 -12.09 13.50 1.43
C ASN A 151 -13.37 12.87 2.00
N ASP A 152 -13.69 11.67 1.48
CA ASP A 152 -14.67 10.78 2.11
C ASP A 152 -13.96 9.90 3.13
N ILE A 153 -14.29 10.07 4.42
CA ILE A 153 -13.74 9.25 5.50
C ILE A 153 -14.82 8.32 6.04
N SER A 154 -14.50 7.04 6.00
CA SER A 154 -15.34 5.93 6.49
C SER A 154 -14.52 5.01 7.40
N THR A 155 -15.14 3.94 7.89
CA THR A 155 -14.46 2.90 8.67
C THR A 155 -13.43 2.10 7.87
N SER A 156 -13.45 2.18 6.53
CA SER A 156 -12.44 1.59 5.66
C SER A 156 -11.30 2.57 5.31
N SER A 157 -11.28 3.77 5.90
CA SER A 157 -10.23 4.76 5.61
C SER A 157 -8.99 4.54 6.46
N VAL A 158 -7.83 4.74 5.83
CA VAL A 158 -6.49 4.80 6.44
C VAL A 158 -5.89 6.15 6.11
N ILE A 159 -5.42 6.88 7.14
CA ILE A 159 -4.88 8.23 6.98
C ILE A 159 -3.42 8.20 7.40
N PHE A 160 -2.53 8.59 6.49
CA PHE A 160 -1.12 8.83 6.78
C PHE A 160 -0.94 10.30 7.09
N VAL A 161 -0.29 10.62 8.20
CA VAL A 161 -0.16 12.00 8.68
C VAL A 161 1.26 12.26 9.14
N SER A 162 1.87 13.33 8.62
CA SER A 162 3.09 13.94 9.15
C SER A 162 2.79 15.33 9.72
N ASP A 163 3.81 16.04 10.16
CA ASP A 163 3.67 17.43 10.61
C ASP A 163 3.33 18.40 9.46
N THR A 164 3.65 18.03 8.23
CA THR A 164 3.54 18.91 7.06
C THR A 164 2.43 18.55 6.10
N ASP A 165 2.03 17.28 6.04
CA ASP A 165 1.06 16.79 5.04
C ASP A 165 0.31 15.55 5.52
N PHE A 166 -0.77 15.21 4.80
CA PHE A 166 -1.51 13.98 5.03
C PHE A 166 -2.01 13.37 3.72
N ALA A 167 -2.29 12.07 3.76
CA ALA A 167 -2.93 11.35 2.66
C ALA A 167 -4.03 10.45 3.20
N VAL A 168 -5.18 10.45 2.54
CA VAL A 168 -6.33 9.59 2.88
C VAL A 168 -6.50 8.54 1.80
N LEU A 169 -6.52 7.28 2.21
CA LEU A 169 -6.77 6.12 1.34
C LEU A 169 -7.93 5.30 1.90
N THR A 170 -8.58 4.53 1.04
CA THR A 170 -9.42 3.42 1.48
C THR A 170 -8.62 2.13 1.56
N MET A 171 -9.04 1.18 2.39
CA MET A 171 -8.33 -0.12 2.50
C MET A 171 -8.31 -0.89 1.17
N GLU A 172 -9.30 -0.68 0.30
CA GLU A 172 -9.32 -1.25 -1.05
C GLU A 172 -8.13 -0.79 -1.90
N SER A 173 -7.56 0.40 -1.60
CA SER A 173 -6.40 0.94 -2.31
C SER A 173 -5.14 0.09 -2.13
N PHE A 174 -5.09 -0.78 -1.13
CA PHE A 174 -3.97 -1.69 -0.88
C PHE A 174 -4.05 -2.99 -1.70
N PHE A 175 -5.09 -3.14 -2.50
CA PHE A 175 -5.32 -4.31 -3.35
C PHE A 175 -5.35 -3.93 -4.82
N VAL A 176 -4.93 -4.88 -5.65
CA VAL A 176 -5.12 -4.79 -7.09
C VAL A 176 -6.44 -5.48 -7.42
N LEU A 177 -7.32 -4.76 -8.08
CA LEU A 177 -8.63 -5.27 -8.49
C LEU A 177 -8.65 -5.50 -10.00
N ASP A 178 -9.34 -6.54 -10.44
CA ASP A 178 -9.65 -6.74 -11.85
C ASP A 178 -10.82 -5.84 -12.31
N THR A 179 -11.21 -5.98 -13.58
CA THR A 179 -12.33 -5.23 -14.17
C THR A 179 -13.68 -5.53 -13.51
N ASN A 180 -13.81 -6.66 -12.83
CA ASN A 180 -15.00 -7.08 -12.09
C ASN A 180 -14.93 -6.71 -10.60
N LYS A 181 -13.92 -5.94 -10.19
CA LYS A 181 -13.64 -5.56 -8.80
C LYS A 181 -13.29 -6.74 -7.89
N ILE A 182 -12.76 -7.83 -8.46
CA ILE A 182 -12.24 -8.97 -7.71
C ILE A 182 -10.78 -8.69 -7.35
N ILE A 183 -10.42 -8.94 -6.09
CA ILE A 183 -9.04 -8.81 -5.61
C ILE A 183 -8.17 -9.86 -6.31
N THR A 184 -7.13 -9.40 -7.01
CA THR A 184 -6.18 -10.26 -7.73
C THR A 184 -4.80 -10.27 -7.10
N ALA A 185 -4.42 -9.20 -6.37
CA ALA A 185 -3.16 -9.13 -5.65
C ALA A 185 -3.24 -8.17 -4.47
N TYR A 186 -2.30 -8.31 -3.53
CA TYR A 186 -2.08 -7.40 -2.43
C TYR A 186 -0.81 -6.59 -2.66
N SER A 187 -0.90 -5.28 -2.53
CA SER A 187 0.21 -4.32 -2.73
C SER A 187 0.48 -3.46 -1.48
N GLY A 188 0.21 -4.01 -0.30
CA GLY A 188 0.26 -3.27 0.96
C GLY A 188 1.63 -2.70 1.29
N GLU A 189 2.72 -3.42 1.00
CA GLU A 189 4.06 -2.93 1.20
C GLU A 189 4.35 -1.70 0.33
N GLU A 190 4.09 -1.80 -0.98
CA GLU A 190 4.30 -0.72 -1.95
C GLU A 190 3.48 0.53 -1.59
N VAL A 191 2.19 0.34 -1.28
CA VAL A 191 1.28 1.45 -0.94
C VAL A 191 1.68 2.13 0.37
N THR A 192 2.00 1.34 1.40
CA THR A 192 2.42 1.89 2.70
C THR A 192 3.70 2.70 2.58
N ALA A 193 4.74 2.15 1.91
CA ALA A 193 6.00 2.86 1.68
C ALA A 193 5.80 4.16 0.89
N ALA A 194 5.01 4.10 -0.18
CA ALA A 194 4.70 5.25 -1.01
C ALA A 194 3.99 6.36 -0.23
N MET A 195 3.01 6.02 0.61
CA MET A 195 2.28 7.00 1.41
C MET A 195 3.12 7.61 2.52
N ILE A 196 3.97 6.82 3.17
CA ILE A 196 4.94 7.33 4.14
C ILE A 196 5.84 8.38 3.48
N ARG A 197 6.46 8.03 2.34
CA ARG A 197 7.31 8.96 1.60
C ARG A 197 6.53 10.20 1.15
N ARG A 198 5.31 10.02 0.67
CA ARG A 198 4.43 11.11 0.21
C ARG A 198 4.22 12.17 1.28
N VAL A 199 3.88 11.77 2.50
CA VAL A 199 3.58 12.73 3.58
C VAL A 199 4.83 13.36 4.19
N LEU A 200 6.02 12.76 3.99
CA LEU A 200 7.31 13.29 4.43
C LEU A 200 8.03 14.13 3.36
N THR A 201 7.48 14.20 2.12
CA THR A 201 8.10 14.93 1.02
C THR A 201 7.18 16.07 0.60
N THR A 202 7.65 17.30 0.82
CA THR A 202 6.90 18.53 0.48
C THR A 202 7.06 18.92 -0.98
N GLU A 203 8.27 18.76 -1.51
CA GLU A 203 8.57 19.02 -2.93
C GLU A 203 8.42 17.71 -3.71
N ARG A 204 7.39 17.64 -4.54
CA ARG A 204 7.08 16.46 -5.33
C ARG A 204 7.25 16.74 -6.80
N PRO A 205 7.89 15.85 -7.55
CA PRO A 205 7.97 15.99 -9.00
C PRO A 205 6.57 15.95 -9.61
N ILE A 206 6.42 16.65 -10.72
CA ILE A 206 5.17 16.70 -11.47
C ILE A 206 5.27 15.80 -12.70
N ALA A 207 4.26 14.96 -12.87
CA ALA A 207 4.03 14.25 -14.12
C ALA A 207 2.98 15.03 -14.93
N TYR A 208 3.41 15.73 -15.96
CA TYR A 208 2.54 16.47 -16.88
C TYR A 208 1.99 15.52 -17.93
N PHE A 209 0.68 15.32 -17.94
CA PHE A 209 -0.02 14.50 -18.91
C PHE A 209 -0.52 15.36 -20.06
N THR A 210 -0.04 15.10 -21.28
CA THR A 210 -0.52 15.84 -22.45
C THR A 210 -2.00 15.60 -22.70
N THR A 211 -2.65 16.63 -23.24
CA THR A 211 -4.09 16.59 -23.61
C THR A 211 -4.26 17.11 -25.02
N LYS A 212 -5.45 16.86 -25.62
CA LYS A 212 -5.90 17.33 -26.94
C LYS A 212 -5.46 16.50 -28.16
N HIS A 213 -4.68 15.44 -27.98
CA HIS A 213 -4.27 14.53 -29.08
C HIS A 213 -4.97 13.18 -29.04
N GLY A 214 -6.07 13.07 -28.25
CA GLY A 214 -6.83 11.82 -28.12
C GLY A 214 -6.10 10.77 -27.30
N GLU A 215 -5.27 11.20 -26.39
CA GLU A 215 -4.49 10.36 -25.48
C GLU A 215 -5.37 9.46 -24.64
N THR A 216 -4.83 8.30 -24.30
CA THR A 216 -5.48 7.36 -23.38
C THR A 216 -4.50 6.97 -22.28
N TYR A 217 -4.89 7.21 -21.03
CA TYR A 217 -4.06 6.92 -19.88
C TYR A 217 -4.59 5.74 -19.08
N SER A 218 -3.68 4.83 -18.74
CA SER A 218 -4.00 3.70 -17.88
C SER A 218 -4.13 4.15 -16.43
N ALA A 219 -5.24 3.81 -15.78
CA ALA A 219 -5.41 4.05 -14.33
C ALA A 219 -4.32 3.36 -13.49
N ALA A 220 -3.83 2.19 -13.94
CA ALA A 220 -2.74 1.48 -13.28
C ALA A 220 -1.42 2.25 -13.39
N PHE A 221 -1.14 2.88 -14.54
CA PHE A 221 0.05 3.70 -14.72
C PHE A 221 0.00 4.97 -13.84
N ASN A 222 -1.12 5.68 -13.84
CA ASN A 222 -1.32 6.86 -13.00
C ASN A 222 -1.16 6.52 -11.51
N ARG A 223 -1.68 5.39 -11.07
CA ARG A 223 -1.50 4.89 -9.70
C ARG A 223 -0.03 4.64 -9.38
N ARG A 224 0.75 4.07 -10.29
CA ARG A 224 2.19 3.85 -10.08
C ARG A 224 2.97 5.14 -9.99
N LEU A 225 2.65 6.16 -10.79
CA LEU A 225 3.25 7.48 -10.67
C LEU A 225 2.92 8.14 -9.33
N LEU A 226 1.66 8.04 -8.88
CA LEU A 226 1.27 8.52 -7.55
C LEU A 226 2.10 7.82 -6.45
N PHE A 227 2.29 6.50 -6.54
CA PHE A 227 3.10 5.73 -5.58
C PHE A 227 4.60 6.03 -5.70
N ALA A 228 5.07 6.41 -6.86
CA ALA A 228 6.44 6.92 -7.06
C ALA A 228 6.63 8.36 -6.53
N GLY A 229 5.58 8.97 -5.99
CA GLY A 229 5.64 10.30 -5.37
C GLY A 229 5.32 11.46 -6.29
N TYR A 230 4.91 11.21 -7.54
CA TYR A 230 4.55 12.28 -8.48
C TYR A 230 3.19 12.91 -8.14
N ASN A 231 3.07 14.21 -8.39
CA ASN A 231 1.79 14.86 -8.59
C ASN A 231 1.42 14.77 -10.08
N ALA A 232 0.19 14.37 -10.37
CA ALA A 232 -0.32 14.34 -11.74
C ALA A 232 -0.95 15.68 -12.10
N GLN A 233 -0.60 16.24 -13.26
CA GLN A 233 -1.16 17.46 -13.81
C GLN A 233 -1.41 17.29 -15.30
N GLU A 234 -2.59 17.67 -15.79
CA GLU A 234 -2.85 17.76 -17.22
C GLU A 234 -2.22 19.04 -17.80
N ILE A 235 -1.70 18.95 -19.03
CA ILE A 235 -1.10 20.08 -19.73
C ILE A 235 -1.55 20.13 -21.19
N ASP A 236 -1.87 21.35 -21.64
CA ASP A 236 -2.11 21.66 -23.04
C ASP A 236 -0.85 22.34 -23.61
N LEU A 237 -0.03 21.58 -24.33
CA LEU A 237 1.22 22.06 -24.89
C LEU A 237 1.07 23.20 -25.91
N TRP A 238 -0.13 23.44 -26.45
CA TRP A 238 -0.40 24.63 -27.24
C TRP A 238 -0.37 25.92 -26.42
N ARG A 239 -0.67 25.82 -25.14
CA ARG A 239 -0.83 26.98 -24.25
C ARG A 239 0.33 27.15 -23.29
N GLU A 240 0.86 26.04 -22.78
CA GLU A 240 1.76 26.03 -21.66
C GLU A 240 3.02 25.21 -21.99
N THR A 241 4.18 25.63 -21.46
CA THR A 241 5.41 24.84 -21.43
C THR A 241 5.49 24.19 -20.06
N PRO A 242 5.79 22.86 -19.96
CA PRO A 242 5.98 22.21 -18.68
C PRO A 242 7.09 22.90 -17.89
N GLU A 243 6.89 23.10 -16.59
CA GLU A 243 7.93 23.63 -15.73
C GLU A 243 9.03 22.58 -15.52
N VAL A 244 10.28 23.01 -15.63
CA VAL A 244 11.44 22.16 -15.32
C VAL A 244 11.67 22.21 -13.82
N GLY A 245 11.60 21.03 -13.19
CA GLY A 245 11.86 20.84 -11.77
C GLY A 245 12.57 19.51 -11.55
N ASP A 246 13.11 19.30 -10.34
CA ASP A 246 13.80 18.06 -10.03
C ASP A 246 12.85 16.86 -10.16
N GLY A 247 13.13 16.02 -11.17
CA GLY A 247 12.34 14.84 -11.49
C GLY A 247 11.03 15.08 -12.24
N ASN A 248 10.70 16.31 -12.68
CA ASN A 248 9.50 16.56 -13.48
C ASN A 248 9.57 15.81 -14.83
N ILE A 249 8.45 15.21 -15.22
CA ILE A 249 8.34 14.45 -16.47
C ILE A 249 7.13 14.89 -17.30
N LEU A 250 7.29 14.85 -18.62
CA LEU A 250 6.17 14.97 -19.56
C LEU A 250 5.76 13.57 -20.00
N VAL A 251 4.47 13.24 -19.87
CA VAL A 251 3.90 11.94 -20.21
C VAL A 251 2.99 12.07 -21.43
N ILE A 252 3.35 11.34 -22.49
CA ILE A 252 2.57 11.26 -23.74
C ILE A 252 2.14 9.80 -23.90
N SER A 253 0.85 9.53 -23.88
CA SER A 253 0.33 8.15 -23.93
C SER A 253 -0.68 7.96 -25.05
N ASN A 254 -0.31 7.14 -26.02
CA ASN A 254 -1.15 6.76 -27.16
C ASN A 254 -1.85 7.96 -27.84
N PRO A 255 -1.10 8.99 -28.27
CA PRO A 255 -1.68 10.12 -28.98
C PRO A 255 -2.24 9.61 -30.32
N ARG A 256 -3.44 10.05 -30.69
CA ARG A 256 -4.10 9.72 -31.96
C ARG A 256 -3.83 10.76 -33.05
N TYR A 257 -3.37 11.93 -32.63
CA TYR A 257 -3.07 13.06 -33.50
C TYR A 257 -1.62 13.50 -33.26
N ASP A 258 -0.99 14.02 -34.31
CA ASP A 258 0.37 14.48 -34.25
C ASP A 258 0.52 15.74 -33.40
N LEU A 259 1.67 15.87 -32.75
CA LEU A 259 2.11 17.11 -32.10
C LEU A 259 2.61 18.07 -33.17
N ASP A 260 2.14 19.32 -33.14
CA ASP A 260 2.48 20.32 -34.13
C ASP A 260 3.72 21.13 -33.73
N ARG A 261 4.55 21.48 -34.75
CA ARG A 261 5.71 22.35 -34.55
C ARG A 261 5.36 23.83 -34.55
N GLY A 262 4.15 24.19 -34.99
CA GLY A 262 3.75 25.57 -35.17
C GLY A 262 4.32 26.18 -36.47
N ASP A 263 4.30 27.49 -36.58
CA ASP A 263 4.79 28.24 -37.72
C ASP A 263 5.83 29.28 -37.28
N ALA A 264 7.10 28.92 -37.42
CA ALA A 264 8.20 29.78 -37.03
C ALA A 264 8.22 31.09 -37.85
N SER A 265 7.73 31.09 -39.11
CA SER A 265 7.65 32.27 -39.97
C SER A 265 6.60 33.25 -39.51
N ALA A 266 5.51 32.77 -38.88
CA ALA A 266 4.47 33.57 -38.27
C ALA A 266 4.74 33.90 -36.78
N GLY A 267 5.84 33.40 -36.20
CA GLY A 267 6.15 33.57 -34.80
C GLY A 267 5.23 32.71 -33.87
N VAL A 268 4.56 31.68 -34.41
CA VAL A 268 3.70 30.79 -33.69
C VAL A 268 4.49 29.60 -33.19
N ARG A 269 4.63 29.49 -31.88
CA ARG A 269 5.28 28.35 -31.21
C ARG A 269 4.30 27.19 -31.15
N GLY A 270 4.76 26.02 -31.60
CA GLY A 270 3.99 24.78 -31.49
C GLY A 270 4.31 23.97 -30.25
N GLU A 271 3.72 22.81 -30.18
CA GLU A 271 3.86 21.86 -29.08
C GLU A 271 5.24 21.20 -29.03
N LEU A 272 5.77 20.84 -30.21
CA LEU A 272 7.13 20.29 -30.32
C LEU A 272 8.20 21.30 -29.89
N ASP A 273 8.01 22.59 -30.15
CA ASP A 273 8.94 23.64 -29.70
C ASP A 273 8.97 23.74 -28.17
N ARG A 274 7.82 23.61 -27.51
CA ARG A 274 7.71 23.62 -26.04
C ARG A 274 8.27 22.36 -25.42
N MET A 275 8.06 21.20 -26.05
CA MET A 275 8.67 19.95 -25.62
C MET A 275 10.20 19.99 -25.76
N GLU A 276 10.72 20.57 -26.85
CA GLU A 276 12.16 20.73 -27.07
C GLU A 276 12.78 21.71 -26.05
N GLU A 277 12.07 22.78 -25.70
CA GLU A 277 12.46 23.70 -24.63
C GLU A 277 12.54 22.98 -23.28
N PHE A 278 11.50 22.21 -22.93
CA PHE A 278 11.47 21.43 -21.69
C PHE A 278 12.63 20.42 -21.61
N LEU A 279 12.88 19.67 -22.69
CA LEU A 279 13.98 18.73 -22.79
C LEU A 279 15.34 19.42 -22.70
N SER A 280 15.50 20.55 -23.40
CA SER A 280 16.77 21.32 -23.41
C SER A 280 17.08 21.91 -22.03
N ALA A 281 16.08 22.21 -21.25
CA ALA A 281 16.21 22.69 -19.88
C ALA A 281 16.43 21.57 -18.83
N GLY A 282 16.49 20.29 -19.27
CA GLY A 282 16.76 19.14 -18.41
C GLY A 282 15.52 18.33 -18.01
N GLY A 283 14.36 18.63 -18.55
CA GLY A 283 13.15 17.83 -18.38
C GLY A 283 13.27 16.45 -19.03
N SER A 284 12.42 15.53 -18.64
CA SER A 284 12.35 14.16 -19.19
C SER A 284 10.99 13.89 -19.82
N VAL A 285 10.98 13.14 -20.93
CA VAL A 285 9.74 12.76 -21.62
C VAL A 285 9.55 11.24 -21.55
N TYR A 286 8.38 10.82 -21.16
CA TYR A 286 7.96 9.43 -21.16
C TYR A 286 6.87 9.21 -22.21
N VAL A 287 7.17 8.43 -23.25
CA VAL A 287 6.26 8.17 -24.36
C VAL A 287 5.81 6.72 -24.32
N MET A 288 4.51 6.50 -24.34
CA MET A 288 3.87 5.19 -24.50
C MET A 288 3.14 5.17 -25.83
N LEU A 289 3.44 4.22 -26.67
CA LEU A 289 2.78 4.01 -27.97
C LEU A 289 2.16 2.63 -28.02
N ASP A 290 0.93 2.54 -28.47
CA ASP A 290 0.32 1.25 -28.79
C ASP A 290 0.84 0.79 -30.17
N PRO A 291 1.51 -0.37 -30.26
CA PRO A 291 2.06 -0.85 -31.53
C PRO A 291 0.97 -1.29 -32.54
N LEU A 292 -0.31 -1.27 -32.12
CA LEU A 292 -1.44 -1.68 -32.95
C LEU A 292 -2.27 -0.49 -33.48
N LEU A 293 -1.84 0.74 -33.23
CA LEU A 293 -2.45 1.96 -33.78
C LEU A 293 -1.78 2.33 -35.11
#